data_78a49eb156db3f0639965b9a5d4a9432
#
_entry.id   78a49eb156db3f0639965b9a5d4a9432
#
_cell.length_a   1.000
_cell.length_b   1.000
_cell.length_c   1.000
_cell.angle_alpha   90.00
_cell.angle_beta   90.00
_cell.angle_gamma   90.00
#
_symmetry.space_group_name_H-M   'P 1'
#
loop_
_entity.id
_entity.type
_entity.pdbx_description
1 polymer ?
#
loop_
_entity_poly.entity_id
_entity_poly.type
_entity_poly.pdbx_seq_one_letter_code
_entity_poly.pdbx_strand_id
1 'polypeptide(L)'
;EIYTRSARRQRQMCIRDRLNTLLQKHKGIAVDFKDVAQTISNVTVTNVFIVSRRGKILGSSLNELLKSERISNMLTESKHIPSEYTELLMQVQQTKANIDIDSDLTVFPPEHREVFINSRTTIFPILGGGERLGTLILGRVKDDFNENDLVLGEYAATVIGMEILREKHNEVEKEARDKAAITMAINSLSYSEKEAIEHIFEELGGNEGLLIASKVADRVGITRSVIVNALRKLESAGVIESRSLGMKGTFIKVKKEKFLDELNRSE
;
A
#
# COMPACT_ATOMS: atom_id res chain seq x y z
N GLU A 1 -42.73 12.24 4.45
CA GLU A 1 -41.89 11.28 5.23
C GLU A 1 -41.62 9.97 4.48
N ILE A 2 -42.58 9.38 3.74
CA ILE A 2 -42.39 8.13 3.00
C ILE A 2 -41.42 8.27 1.83
N TYR A 3 -41.44 9.41 1.11
CA TYR A 3 -40.53 9.70 0.00
C TYR A 3 -39.05 9.85 0.47
N THR A 4 -38.84 10.43 1.64
CA THR A 4 -37.49 10.59 2.21
C THR A 4 -36.90 9.28 2.70
N ARG A 5 -37.73 8.35 3.23
CA ARG A 5 -37.30 7.00 3.62
C ARG A 5 -36.92 6.14 2.41
N SER A 6 -37.69 6.21 1.33
CA SER A 6 -37.39 5.47 0.09
C SER A 6 -36.09 5.96 -0.56
N ALA A 7 -35.88 7.26 -0.66
CA ALA A 7 -34.65 7.83 -1.21
C ALA A 7 -33.41 7.50 -0.35
N ARG A 8 -33.56 7.45 0.98
CA ARG A 8 -32.48 7.03 1.89
C ARG A 8 -32.15 5.54 1.74
N ARG A 9 -33.15 4.65 1.66
CA ARG A 9 -32.91 3.21 1.40
C ARG A 9 -32.24 2.96 0.05
N GLN A 10 -32.63 3.70 -0.99
CA GLN A 10 -31.97 3.61 -2.31
C GLN A 10 -30.50 4.06 -2.26
N ARG A 11 -30.19 5.11 -1.50
CA ARG A 11 -28.79 5.54 -1.32
C ARG A 11 -27.95 4.48 -0.59
N GLN A 12 -28.47 3.87 0.48
CA GLN A 12 -27.78 2.81 1.23
C GLN A 12 -27.54 1.56 0.37
N MET A 13 -28.53 1.14 -0.43
CA MET A 13 -28.38 0.04 -1.36
C MET A 13 -27.32 0.35 -2.43
N CYS A 14 -27.29 1.58 -2.92
CA CYS A 14 -26.32 2.04 -3.90
C CYS A 14 -24.87 2.04 -3.35
N ILE A 15 -24.64 2.26 -2.03
CA ILE A 15 -23.29 2.24 -1.44
C ILE A 15 -22.79 0.82 -1.30
N ARG A 16 -23.58 -0.04 -0.69
CA ARG A 16 -23.24 -1.46 -0.56
C ARG A 16 -22.87 -2.05 -1.91
N ASP A 17 -23.68 -1.75 -2.93
CA ASP A 17 -23.46 -2.25 -4.28
C ASP A 17 -22.24 -1.63 -4.94
N ARG A 18 -21.95 -0.33 -4.70
CA ARG A 18 -20.76 0.34 -5.22
C ARG A 18 -19.49 -0.12 -4.53
N LEU A 19 -19.48 -0.25 -3.20
CA LEU A 19 -18.33 -0.81 -2.47
C LEU A 19 -18.10 -2.26 -2.87
N ASN A 20 -19.16 -3.08 -2.95
CA ASN A 20 -19.04 -4.44 -3.44
C ASN A 20 -18.57 -4.50 -4.90
N THR A 21 -19.00 -3.58 -5.75
CA THR A 21 -18.56 -3.50 -7.16
C THR A 21 -17.08 -3.11 -7.24
N LEU A 22 -16.62 -2.18 -6.41
CA LEU A 22 -15.20 -1.84 -6.31
C LEU A 22 -14.36 -3.07 -5.90
N LEU A 23 -14.81 -3.83 -4.90
CA LEU A 23 -14.15 -5.05 -4.45
C LEU A 23 -14.16 -6.15 -5.51
N GLN A 24 -15.25 -6.30 -6.26
CA GLN A 24 -15.39 -7.34 -7.29
C GLN A 24 -14.63 -7.01 -8.58
N LYS A 25 -14.49 -5.73 -8.94
CA LYS A 25 -13.73 -5.31 -10.13
C LYS A 25 -12.23 -5.59 -10.02
N HIS A 26 -11.72 -5.74 -8.81
CA HIS A 26 -10.29 -5.90 -8.55
C HIS A 26 -9.89 -7.38 -8.36
N LYS A 27 -10.35 -8.27 -9.24
CA LYS A 27 -9.82 -9.66 -9.26
C LYS A 27 -8.30 -9.65 -9.49
N GLY A 28 -7.53 -9.64 -8.38
CA GLY A 28 -6.06 -9.72 -8.42
C GLY A 28 -5.31 -8.38 -8.50
N ILE A 29 -6.01 -7.24 -8.53
CA ILE A 29 -5.40 -5.91 -8.52
C ILE A 29 -5.63 -5.28 -7.13
N ALA A 30 -4.62 -4.59 -6.58
CA ALA A 30 -4.75 -3.86 -5.32
C ALA A 30 -5.87 -2.81 -5.41
N VAL A 31 -6.69 -2.70 -4.36
CA VAL A 31 -7.76 -1.70 -4.30
C VAL A 31 -7.14 -0.33 -4.06
N ASP A 32 -7.52 0.65 -4.86
CA ASP A 32 -7.16 2.05 -4.58
C ASP A 32 -8.04 2.60 -3.45
N PHE A 33 -7.46 2.77 -2.28
CA PHE A 33 -8.16 3.34 -1.12
C PHE A 33 -8.63 4.79 -1.35
N LYS A 34 -8.09 5.49 -2.35
CA LYS A 34 -8.59 6.80 -2.76
C LYS A 34 -9.98 6.67 -3.40
N ASP A 35 -10.18 5.67 -4.26
CA ASP A 35 -11.49 5.39 -4.87
C ASP A 35 -12.51 4.96 -3.82
N VAL A 36 -12.07 4.19 -2.82
CA VAL A 36 -12.92 3.82 -1.67
C VAL A 36 -13.33 5.05 -0.88
N ALA A 37 -12.39 5.93 -0.53
CA ALA A 37 -12.64 7.18 0.18
C ALA A 37 -13.60 8.08 -0.61
N GLN A 38 -13.40 8.22 -1.92
CA GLN A 38 -14.27 9.00 -2.81
C GLN A 38 -15.70 8.44 -2.84
N THR A 39 -15.84 7.11 -2.88
CA THR A 39 -17.16 6.46 -2.89
C THR A 39 -17.91 6.71 -1.57
N ILE A 40 -17.23 6.57 -0.44
CA ILE A 40 -17.81 6.87 0.88
C ILE A 40 -18.20 8.35 0.95
N SER A 41 -17.29 9.25 0.56
CA SER A 41 -17.52 10.70 0.57
C SER A 41 -18.75 11.12 -0.24
N ASN A 42 -18.89 10.59 -1.45
CA ASN A 42 -20.00 10.94 -2.35
C ASN A 42 -21.38 10.55 -1.78
N VAL A 43 -21.41 9.55 -0.94
CA VAL A 43 -22.68 9.03 -0.44
C VAL A 43 -23.02 9.57 0.93
N THR A 44 -22.03 9.69 1.80
CA THR A 44 -22.23 10.25 3.14
C THR A 44 -22.17 11.77 3.17
N VAL A 45 -21.73 12.40 2.07
CA VAL A 45 -21.47 13.86 1.97
C VAL A 45 -20.54 14.32 3.09
N THR A 46 -19.42 13.60 3.24
CA THR A 46 -18.43 13.82 4.30
C THR A 46 -17.03 13.92 3.73
N ASN A 47 -16.14 14.53 4.48
CA ASN A 47 -14.70 14.39 4.29
C ASN A 47 -14.28 13.02 4.83
N VAL A 48 -13.44 12.30 4.10
CA VAL A 48 -13.05 10.94 4.42
C VAL A 48 -11.54 10.83 4.49
N PHE A 49 -11.03 10.20 5.56
CA PHE A 49 -9.64 9.80 5.67
C PHE A 49 -9.58 8.32 6.08
N ILE A 50 -8.79 7.57 5.35
CA ILE A 50 -8.45 6.18 5.66
C ILE A 50 -6.99 6.18 6.08
N VAL A 51 -6.72 5.84 7.33
CA VAL A 51 -5.40 5.97 7.94
C VAL A 51 -4.97 4.63 8.50
N SER A 52 -3.73 4.23 8.23
CA SER A 52 -3.13 3.02 8.81
C SER A 52 -2.84 3.19 10.30
N ARG A 53 -2.58 2.11 11.01
CA ARG A 53 -2.19 2.13 12.43
C ARG A 53 -0.92 2.95 12.73
N ARG A 54 -0.09 3.24 11.71
CA ARG A 54 1.13 4.05 11.82
C ARG A 54 0.94 5.49 11.34
N GLY A 55 -0.29 5.94 11.15
CA GLY A 55 -0.59 7.30 10.71
C GLY A 55 -0.43 7.56 9.21
N LYS A 56 -0.05 6.56 8.40
CA LYS A 56 0.03 6.72 6.94
C LYS A 56 -1.38 6.86 6.36
N ILE A 57 -1.59 7.88 5.55
CA ILE A 57 -2.85 8.10 4.83
C ILE A 57 -2.88 7.13 3.64
N LEU A 58 -3.80 6.18 3.67
CA LEU A 58 -4.02 5.19 2.62
C LEU A 58 -4.90 5.74 1.52
N GLY A 59 -5.92 6.52 1.89
CA GLY A 59 -6.82 7.19 0.97
C GLY A 59 -7.55 8.34 1.64
N SER A 60 -7.95 9.33 0.85
CA SER A 60 -8.73 10.46 1.34
C SER A 60 -9.62 11.03 0.25
N SER A 61 -10.74 11.64 0.67
CA SER A 61 -11.61 12.44 -0.17
C SER A 61 -12.10 13.65 0.62
N LEU A 62 -11.78 14.84 0.13
CA LEU A 62 -12.11 16.10 0.78
C LEU A 62 -13.12 16.90 -0.02
N ASN A 63 -14.05 17.53 0.70
CA ASN A 63 -14.88 18.59 0.16
C ASN A 63 -14.07 19.90 0.11
N GLU A 64 -14.41 20.79 -0.80
CA GLU A 64 -13.66 22.05 -1.05
C GLU A 64 -13.49 22.94 0.19
N LEU A 65 -14.45 22.90 1.11
CA LEU A 65 -14.41 23.68 2.36
C LEU A 65 -13.27 23.27 3.32
N LEU A 66 -12.73 22.08 3.21
CA LEU A 66 -11.64 21.57 4.07
C LEU A 66 -10.26 21.66 3.41
N LYS A 67 -10.16 22.19 2.21
CA LYS A 67 -8.89 22.39 1.51
C LYS A 67 -8.12 23.56 2.13
N SER A 68 -7.47 23.32 3.27
CA SER A 68 -6.46 24.24 3.80
C SER A 68 -5.07 23.83 3.29
N GLU A 69 -4.14 24.79 3.27
CA GLU A 69 -2.75 24.56 2.87
C GLU A 69 -2.10 23.46 3.73
N ARG A 70 -2.37 23.46 5.04
CA ARG A 70 -1.88 22.45 5.98
C ARG A 70 -2.37 21.05 5.62
N ILE A 71 -3.66 20.88 5.33
CA ILE A 71 -4.24 19.59 4.92
C ILE A 71 -3.71 19.18 3.54
N SER A 72 -3.57 20.11 2.63
CA SER A 72 -2.99 19.84 1.30
C SER A 72 -1.56 19.32 1.43
N ASN A 73 -0.71 19.98 2.21
CA ASN A 73 0.67 19.54 2.44
C ASN A 73 0.74 18.18 3.14
N MET A 74 -0.15 17.92 4.11
CA MET A 74 -0.26 16.62 4.78
C MET A 74 -0.63 15.51 3.79
N LEU A 75 -1.49 15.76 2.81
CA LEU A 75 -1.94 14.78 1.83
C LEU A 75 -0.95 14.56 0.69
N THR A 76 -0.23 15.61 0.27
CA THR A 76 0.65 15.56 -0.91
C THR A 76 2.09 15.25 -0.54
N GLU A 77 2.62 15.88 0.50
CA GLU A 77 4.03 15.78 0.86
C GLU A 77 4.30 14.69 1.90
N SER A 78 3.72 14.80 3.10
CA SER A 78 4.02 13.85 4.18
C SER A 78 3.32 12.51 4.01
N LYS A 79 2.11 12.51 3.46
CA LYS A 79 1.20 11.34 3.41
C LYS A 79 0.97 10.68 4.77
N HIS A 80 1.22 11.41 5.84
CA HIS A 80 1.05 10.97 7.23
C HIS A 80 0.31 12.03 8.02
N ILE A 81 -0.50 11.59 8.96
CA ILE A 81 -1.07 12.44 10.00
C ILE A 81 -0.04 12.61 11.15
N PRO A 82 -0.15 13.68 11.96
CA PRO A 82 0.72 13.88 13.12
C PRO A 82 0.74 12.67 14.05
N SER A 83 1.91 12.37 14.64
CA SER A 83 2.08 11.23 15.55
C SER A 83 1.16 11.29 16.77
N GLU A 84 1.04 12.49 17.39
CA GLU A 84 0.17 12.73 18.54
C GLU A 84 -1.30 12.41 18.23
N TYR A 85 -1.77 12.84 17.04
CA TYR A 85 -3.13 12.54 16.61
C TYR A 85 -3.31 11.03 16.29
N THR A 86 -2.28 10.40 15.75
CA THR A 86 -2.27 8.94 15.51
C THR A 86 -2.45 8.17 16.83
N GLU A 87 -1.72 8.55 17.88
CA GLU A 87 -1.81 7.93 19.21
C GLU A 87 -3.21 8.07 19.81
N LEU A 88 -3.81 9.27 19.72
CA LEU A 88 -5.18 9.50 20.18
C LEU A 88 -6.20 8.63 19.42
N LEU A 89 -6.06 8.51 18.08
CA LEU A 89 -6.92 7.67 17.27
C LEU A 89 -6.79 6.18 17.65
N MET A 90 -5.59 5.73 18.00
CA MET A 90 -5.35 4.32 18.37
C MET A 90 -5.96 3.96 19.75
N GLN A 91 -6.23 4.93 20.62
CA GLN A 91 -6.93 4.72 21.88
C GLN A 91 -8.44 4.48 21.69
N VAL A 92 -8.99 4.88 20.53
CA VAL A 92 -10.42 4.68 20.23
C VAL A 92 -10.65 3.23 19.84
N GLN A 93 -11.23 2.43 20.74
CA GLN A 93 -11.46 0.98 20.55
C GLN A 93 -12.81 0.66 19.89
N GLN A 94 -13.78 1.56 19.99
CA GLN A 94 -15.12 1.41 19.42
C GLN A 94 -15.47 2.65 18.60
N THR A 95 -16.49 2.56 17.76
CA THR A 95 -17.00 3.70 17.01
C THR A 95 -17.33 4.86 17.93
N LYS A 96 -16.72 6.03 17.68
CA LYS A 96 -16.97 7.25 18.41
C LYS A 96 -17.61 8.27 17.48
N ALA A 97 -18.91 8.48 17.68
CA ALA A 97 -19.74 9.29 16.79
C ALA A 97 -19.87 10.74 17.31
N ASN A 98 -20.12 11.65 16.38
CA ASN A 98 -20.50 13.04 16.64
C ASN A 98 -19.55 13.77 17.60
N ILE A 99 -18.27 13.56 17.40
CA ILE A 99 -17.21 14.24 18.15
C ILE A 99 -17.24 15.72 17.77
N ASP A 100 -17.29 16.56 18.81
CA ASP A 100 -17.32 18.01 18.65
C ASP A 100 -15.99 18.58 18.16
N ILE A 101 -16.04 19.80 17.61
CA ILE A 101 -14.84 20.50 17.13
C ILE A 101 -13.84 20.82 18.24
N ASP A 102 -14.30 20.92 19.48
CA ASP A 102 -13.45 21.22 20.64
C ASP A 102 -12.67 20.02 21.17
N SER A 103 -12.94 18.82 20.64
CA SER A 103 -12.24 17.60 21.01
C SER A 103 -10.90 17.48 20.29
N ASP A 104 -9.88 16.95 20.96
CA ASP A 104 -8.59 16.60 20.35
C ASP A 104 -8.68 15.50 19.27
N LEU A 105 -9.83 14.81 19.21
CA LEU A 105 -10.13 13.79 18.20
C LEU A 105 -10.79 14.37 16.94
N THR A 106 -11.03 15.68 16.86
CA THR A 106 -11.61 16.28 15.66
C THR A 106 -10.64 16.23 14.48
N VAL A 107 -11.18 16.01 13.28
CA VAL A 107 -10.40 16.09 12.03
C VAL A 107 -10.31 17.52 11.49
N PHE A 108 -11.10 18.42 12.05
CA PHE A 108 -11.14 19.83 11.63
C PHE A 108 -10.00 20.63 12.24
N PRO A 109 -9.32 21.49 11.44
CA PRO A 109 -8.22 22.28 11.96
C PRO A 109 -8.66 23.25 13.06
N PRO A 110 -7.94 23.32 14.19
CA PRO A 110 -8.31 24.20 15.30
C PRO A 110 -8.26 25.70 14.94
N GLU A 111 -7.46 26.09 13.95
CA GLU A 111 -7.36 27.45 13.43
C GLU A 111 -8.62 27.93 12.70
N HIS A 112 -9.53 27.03 12.35
CA HIS A 112 -10.77 27.34 11.64
C HIS A 112 -12.04 27.01 12.44
N ARG A 113 -11.94 26.96 13.80
CA ARG A 113 -13.06 26.62 14.69
C ARG A 113 -14.31 27.47 14.44
N GLU A 114 -14.14 28.77 14.20
CA GLU A 114 -15.27 29.69 13.93
C GLU A 114 -16.06 29.31 12.67
N VAL A 115 -15.37 28.79 11.66
CA VAL A 115 -15.99 28.36 10.39
C VAL A 115 -16.68 27.01 10.53
N PHE A 116 -16.16 26.14 11.40
CA PHE A 116 -16.60 24.76 11.55
C PHE A 116 -17.33 24.47 12.87
N ILE A 117 -17.93 25.46 13.49
CA ILE A 117 -18.56 25.38 14.82
C ILE A 117 -19.61 24.26 14.94
N ASN A 118 -20.30 23.93 13.86
CA ASN A 118 -21.30 22.86 13.79
C ASN A 118 -20.78 21.57 13.15
N SER A 119 -19.47 21.46 12.97
CA SER A 119 -18.88 20.27 12.37
C SER A 119 -18.84 19.12 13.36
N ARG A 120 -18.92 17.90 12.80
CA ARG A 120 -18.86 16.65 13.56
C ARG A 120 -17.83 15.72 12.95
N THR A 121 -17.07 15.09 13.80
CA THR A 121 -16.15 14.01 13.44
C THR A 121 -16.68 12.69 13.95
N THR A 122 -16.61 11.65 13.12
CA THR A 122 -16.90 10.28 13.56
C THR A 122 -15.74 9.38 13.19
N ILE A 123 -15.32 8.56 14.14
CA ILE A 123 -14.16 7.69 14.05
C ILE A 123 -14.62 6.24 14.10
N PHE A 124 -14.20 5.46 13.11
CA PHE A 124 -14.46 4.02 13.02
C PHE A 124 -13.13 3.27 13.10
N PRO A 125 -12.92 2.43 14.11
CA PRO A 125 -11.79 1.51 14.16
C PRO A 125 -11.83 0.54 12.98
N ILE A 126 -10.73 0.44 12.22
CA ILE A 126 -10.58 -0.59 11.20
C ILE A 126 -9.92 -1.80 11.84
N LEU A 127 -10.69 -2.88 11.98
CA LEU A 127 -10.25 -4.14 12.58
C LEU A 127 -10.18 -5.24 11.53
N GLY A 128 -9.27 -6.18 11.70
CA GLY A 128 -9.18 -7.35 10.86
C GLY A 128 -8.22 -8.39 11.43
N GLY A 129 -8.61 -9.67 11.41
CA GLY A 129 -7.80 -10.75 11.96
C GLY A 129 -7.51 -10.63 13.47
N GLY A 130 -8.38 -9.94 14.22
CA GLY A 130 -8.17 -9.69 15.65
C GLY A 130 -7.22 -8.51 15.95
N GLU A 131 -6.68 -7.83 14.94
CA GLU A 131 -5.77 -6.70 15.09
C GLU A 131 -6.41 -5.38 14.68
N ARG A 132 -5.92 -4.27 15.25
CA ARG A 132 -6.20 -2.92 14.77
C ARG A 132 -5.33 -2.65 13.53
N LEU A 133 -5.96 -2.41 12.38
CA LEU A 133 -5.27 -2.17 11.11
C LEU A 133 -5.17 -0.69 10.78
N GLY A 134 -6.13 0.12 11.24
CA GLY A 134 -6.19 1.53 10.93
C GLY A 134 -7.42 2.21 11.49
N THR A 135 -7.74 3.37 10.95
CA THR A 135 -8.88 4.20 11.33
C THR A 135 -9.53 4.80 10.09
N LEU A 136 -10.85 4.70 10.01
CA LEU A 136 -11.67 5.46 9.10
C LEU A 136 -12.21 6.68 9.85
N ILE A 137 -11.96 7.88 9.34
CA ILE A 137 -12.41 9.14 9.93
C ILE A 137 -13.35 9.81 8.93
N LEU A 138 -14.54 10.15 9.39
CA LEU A 138 -15.52 10.92 8.64
C LEU A 138 -15.71 12.29 9.30
N GLY A 139 -15.57 13.36 8.50
CA GLY A 139 -15.80 14.74 8.96
C GLY A 139 -16.95 15.38 8.19
N ARG A 140 -17.99 15.86 8.88
CA ARG A 140 -19.15 16.55 8.31
C ARG A 140 -19.19 17.99 8.80
N VAL A 141 -19.41 18.94 7.90
CA VAL A 141 -19.41 20.38 8.24
C VAL A 141 -20.68 20.81 8.95
N LYS A 142 -21.80 20.15 8.67
CA LYS A 142 -23.11 20.42 9.27
C LYS A 142 -23.84 19.10 9.52
N ASP A 143 -24.71 19.11 10.50
CA ASP A 143 -25.56 18.01 10.90
C ASP A 143 -24.81 16.84 11.57
N ASP A 144 -25.46 16.23 12.54
CA ASP A 144 -24.96 15.04 13.21
C ASP A 144 -25.02 13.82 12.31
N PHE A 145 -24.14 12.86 12.54
CA PHE A 145 -24.23 11.52 11.96
C PHE A 145 -25.39 10.76 12.61
N ASN A 146 -26.27 10.24 11.79
CA ASN A 146 -27.40 9.44 12.24
C ASN A 146 -27.04 7.93 12.24
N GLU A 147 -27.91 7.09 12.79
CA GLU A 147 -27.70 5.63 12.89
C GLU A 147 -27.35 4.98 11.55
N ASN A 148 -27.97 5.43 10.45
CA ASN A 148 -27.68 4.88 9.13
C ASN A 148 -26.27 5.24 8.65
N ASP A 149 -25.81 6.46 8.95
CA ASP A 149 -24.44 6.88 8.65
C ASP A 149 -23.43 6.02 9.44
N LEU A 150 -23.77 5.70 10.71
CA LEU A 150 -22.89 4.88 11.56
C LEU A 150 -22.80 3.44 11.06
N VAL A 151 -23.93 2.80 10.76
CA VAL A 151 -23.95 1.44 10.18
C VAL A 151 -23.15 1.38 8.89
N LEU A 152 -23.26 2.41 8.06
CA LEU A 152 -22.54 2.49 6.81
C LEU A 152 -21.05 2.67 7.01
N GLY A 153 -20.65 3.52 7.96
CA GLY A 153 -19.26 3.73 8.32
C GLY A 153 -18.60 2.46 8.88
N GLU A 154 -19.30 1.72 9.74
CA GLU A 154 -18.85 0.42 10.27
C GLU A 154 -18.70 -0.63 9.17
N TYR A 155 -19.67 -0.70 8.25
CA TYR A 155 -19.57 -1.56 7.08
C TYR A 155 -18.36 -1.19 6.21
N ALA A 156 -18.16 0.10 5.93
CA ALA A 156 -17.01 0.57 5.18
C ALA A 156 -15.68 0.24 5.89
N ALA A 157 -15.60 0.44 7.20
CA ALA A 157 -14.42 0.10 7.99
C ALA A 157 -14.09 -1.40 7.94
N THR A 158 -15.12 -2.25 7.99
CA THR A 158 -14.98 -3.71 7.84
C THR A 158 -14.43 -4.08 6.47
N VAL A 159 -15.00 -3.52 5.42
CA VAL A 159 -14.56 -3.75 4.02
C VAL A 159 -13.11 -3.30 3.82
N ILE A 160 -12.75 -2.11 4.31
CA ILE A 160 -11.38 -1.60 4.25
C ILE A 160 -10.43 -2.53 5.01
N GLY A 161 -10.82 -3.02 6.18
CA GLY A 161 -10.04 -3.98 6.96
C GLY A 161 -9.75 -5.27 6.21
N MET A 162 -10.74 -5.82 5.51
CA MET A 162 -10.56 -7.01 4.67
C MET A 162 -9.57 -6.74 3.52
N GLU A 163 -9.64 -5.58 2.88
CA GLU A 163 -8.72 -5.23 1.79
C GLU A 163 -7.28 -5.03 2.28
N ILE A 164 -7.07 -4.37 3.44
CA ILE A 164 -5.75 -4.23 4.04
C ILE A 164 -5.14 -5.60 4.36
N LEU A 165 -5.94 -6.53 4.90
CA LEU A 165 -5.48 -7.90 5.16
C LEU A 165 -5.14 -8.64 3.88
N ARG A 166 -5.95 -8.48 2.83
CA ARG A 166 -5.68 -9.09 1.53
C ARG A 166 -4.38 -8.60 0.91
N GLU A 167 -4.13 -7.28 0.94
CA GLU A 167 -2.87 -6.71 0.47
C GLU A 167 -1.67 -7.25 1.26
N LYS A 168 -1.76 -7.25 2.59
CA LYS A 168 -0.72 -7.80 3.47
C LYS A 168 -0.43 -9.27 3.15
N HIS A 169 -1.47 -10.06 2.92
CA HIS A 169 -1.33 -11.48 2.56
C HIS A 169 -0.64 -11.66 1.21
N ASN A 170 -1.06 -10.89 0.20
CA ASN A 170 -0.45 -10.91 -1.13
C ASN A 170 1.04 -10.50 -1.11
N GLU A 171 1.41 -9.53 -0.28
CA GLU A 171 2.81 -9.13 -0.08
C GLU A 171 3.63 -10.28 0.52
N VAL A 172 3.13 -10.92 1.58
CA VAL A 172 3.80 -12.06 2.22
C VAL A 172 3.96 -13.23 1.26
N GLU A 173 2.91 -13.57 0.50
CA GLU A 173 2.99 -14.62 -0.52
C GLU A 173 3.98 -14.30 -1.64
N LYS A 174 4.02 -13.04 -2.09
CA LYS A 174 4.97 -12.58 -3.09
C LYS A 174 6.40 -12.71 -2.57
N GLU A 175 6.67 -12.24 -1.36
CA GLU A 175 7.98 -12.37 -0.73
C GLU A 175 8.42 -13.83 -0.59
N ALA A 176 7.50 -14.71 -0.15
CA ALA A 176 7.79 -16.14 -0.02
C ALA A 176 8.10 -16.78 -1.39
N ARG A 177 7.32 -16.47 -2.42
CA ARG A 177 7.57 -16.92 -3.81
C ARG A 177 8.89 -16.40 -4.35
N ASP A 178 9.20 -15.14 -4.11
CA ASP A 178 10.46 -14.53 -4.55
C ASP A 178 11.66 -15.18 -3.86
N LYS A 179 11.57 -15.42 -2.56
CA LYS A 179 12.61 -16.11 -1.81
C LYS A 179 12.81 -17.55 -2.31
N ALA A 180 11.75 -18.29 -2.52
CA ALA A 180 11.82 -19.66 -3.05
C ALA A 180 12.48 -19.70 -4.44
N ALA A 181 12.11 -18.78 -5.33
CA ALA A 181 12.70 -18.68 -6.67
C ALA A 181 14.19 -18.34 -6.62
N ILE A 182 14.61 -17.42 -5.74
CA ILE A 182 16.02 -17.07 -5.53
C ILE A 182 16.79 -18.30 -5.04
N THR A 183 16.30 -18.98 -3.99
CA THR A 183 16.95 -20.16 -3.42
C THR A 183 17.10 -21.27 -4.46
N MET A 184 16.05 -21.56 -5.22
CA MET A 184 16.10 -22.57 -6.30
C MET A 184 17.10 -22.19 -7.39
N ALA A 185 17.15 -20.91 -7.78
CA ALA A 185 18.07 -20.42 -8.78
C ALA A 185 19.54 -20.59 -8.35
N ILE A 186 19.88 -20.16 -7.12
CA ILE A 186 21.22 -20.30 -6.54
C ILE A 186 21.61 -21.78 -6.44
N ASN A 187 20.74 -22.63 -5.91
CA ASN A 187 20.99 -24.08 -5.78
C ASN A 187 21.14 -24.82 -7.12
N SER A 188 20.66 -24.23 -8.22
CA SER A 188 20.83 -24.80 -9.57
C SER A 188 22.22 -24.51 -10.19
N LEU A 189 22.97 -23.55 -9.61
CA LEU A 189 24.30 -23.21 -10.05
C LEU A 189 25.33 -24.25 -9.59
N SER A 190 26.27 -24.61 -10.47
CA SER A 190 27.46 -25.30 -10.06
C SER A 190 28.38 -24.38 -9.25
N TYR A 191 29.40 -24.94 -8.60
CA TYR A 191 30.36 -24.15 -7.84
C TYR A 191 31.00 -23.03 -8.69
N SER A 192 31.51 -23.37 -9.88
CA SER A 192 32.14 -22.39 -10.79
C SER A 192 31.15 -21.37 -11.35
N GLU A 193 29.88 -21.75 -11.53
CA GLU A 193 28.82 -20.81 -11.94
C GLU A 193 28.46 -19.83 -10.82
N LYS A 194 28.44 -20.30 -9.56
CA LYS A 194 28.19 -19.44 -8.39
C LYS A 194 29.31 -18.42 -8.21
N GLU A 195 30.58 -18.89 -8.19
CA GLU A 195 31.76 -18.03 -8.14
C GLU A 195 31.76 -16.98 -9.27
N ALA A 196 31.37 -17.38 -10.50
CA ALA A 196 31.22 -16.45 -11.60
C ALA A 196 30.18 -15.37 -11.35
N ILE A 197 29.02 -15.72 -10.75
CA ILE A 197 27.95 -14.78 -10.45
C ILE A 197 28.35 -13.81 -9.35
N GLU A 198 29.01 -14.27 -8.30
CA GLU A 198 29.55 -13.44 -7.22
C GLU A 198 30.49 -12.35 -7.78
N HIS A 199 31.49 -12.75 -8.56
CA HIS A 199 32.42 -11.80 -9.21
C HIS A 199 31.72 -10.84 -10.17
N ILE A 200 30.70 -11.28 -10.89
CA ILE A 200 29.93 -10.41 -11.79
C ILE A 200 29.27 -9.29 -10.99
N PHE A 201 28.62 -9.61 -9.88
CA PHE A 201 27.89 -8.61 -9.10
C PHE A 201 28.81 -7.74 -8.24
N GLU A 202 29.98 -8.25 -7.84
CA GLU A 202 31.05 -7.43 -7.26
C GLU A 202 31.56 -6.38 -8.26
N GLU A 203 31.82 -6.77 -9.51
CA GLU A 203 32.27 -5.85 -10.56
C GLU A 203 31.19 -4.82 -10.95
N LEU A 204 29.93 -5.22 -10.97
CA LEU A 204 28.82 -4.32 -11.26
C LEU A 204 28.58 -3.29 -10.14
N GLY A 205 28.92 -3.62 -8.91
CA GLY A 205 28.77 -2.74 -7.73
C GLY A 205 27.31 -2.34 -7.45
N GLY A 206 26.32 -3.12 -7.96
CA GLY A 206 24.91 -2.81 -7.79
C GLY A 206 23.97 -3.78 -8.48
N ASN A 207 22.68 -3.39 -8.52
CA ASN A 207 21.59 -4.24 -9.03
C ASN A 207 21.46 -4.27 -10.56
N GLU A 208 22.16 -3.40 -11.28
CA GLU A 208 22.14 -3.38 -12.74
C GLU A 208 23.44 -2.81 -13.31
N GLY A 209 23.83 -3.26 -14.48
CA GLY A 209 25.01 -2.75 -15.16
C GLY A 209 25.37 -3.52 -16.42
N LEU A 210 26.46 -3.10 -17.06
CA LEU A 210 26.98 -3.67 -18.30
C LEU A 210 28.14 -4.61 -17.98
N LEU A 211 28.03 -5.86 -18.42
CA LEU A 211 29.03 -6.90 -18.25
C LEU A 211 29.68 -7.25 -19.59
N ILE A 212 31.01 -7.40 -19.60
CA ILE A 212 31.75 -8.03 -20.68
C ILE A 212 32.20 -9.41 -20.20
N ALA A 213 31.44 -10.44 -20.55
CA ALA A 213 31.64 -11.80 -20.06
C ALA A 213 33.04 -12.38 -20.26
N SER A 214 33.75 -12.00 -21.35
CA SER A 214 35.13 -12.42 -21.58
C SER A 214 36.10 -11.84 -20.56
N LYS A 215 35.94 -10.57 -20.17
CA LYS A 215 36.80 -9.92 -19.16
C LYS A 215 36.67 -10.57 -17.79
N VAL A 216 35.44 -10.90 -17.40
CA VAL A 216 35.20 -11.60 -16.12
C VAL A 216 35.74 -13.02 -16.19
N ALA A 217 35.49 -13.74 -17.29
CA ALA A 217 36.01 -15.08 -17.51
C ALA A 217 37.54 -15.14 -17.38
N ASP A 218 38.26 -14.21 -18.02
CA ASP A 218 39.71 -14.13 -17.98
C ASP A 218 40.25 -13.80 -16.57
N ARG A 219 39.52 -12.98 -15.78
CA ARG A 219 39.92 -12.59 -14.42
C ARG A 219 39.74 -13.73 -13.43
N VAL A 220 38.67 -14.48 -13.53
CA VAL A 220 38.31 -15.55 -12.59
C VAL A 220 38.87 -16.90 -12.99
N GLY A 221 39.45 -17.01 -14.21
CA GLY A 221 40.03 -18.25 -14.71
C GLY A 221 38.98 -19.30 -15.15
N ILE A 222 37.80 -18.83 -15.51
CA ILE A 222 36.68 -19.68 -16.01
C ILE A 222 36.41 -19.42 -17.48
N THR A 223 35.58 -20.26 -18.10
CA THR A 223 35.20 -20.06 -19.51
C THR A 223 33.99 -19.14 -19.64
N ARG A 224 33.92 -18.40 -20.76
CA ARG A 224 32.74 -17.56 -21.08
C ARG A 224 31.44 -18.35 -21.06
N SER A 225 31.49 -19.65 -21.40
CA SER A 225 30.29 -20.51 -21.42
C SER A 225 29.71 -20.73 -20.02
N VAL A 226 30.56 -20.82 -18.98
CA VAL A 226 30.13 -20.93 -17.57
C VAL A 226 29.32 -19.69 -17.19
N ILE A 227 29.83 -18.50 -17.50
CA ILE A 227 29.14 -17.23 -17.23
C ILE A 227 27.77 -17.18 -17.95
N VAL A 228 27.77 -17.49 -19.25
CA VAL A 228 26.53 -17.47 -20.05
C VAL A 228 25.49 -18.46 -19.52
N ASN A 229 25.93 -19.66 -19.11
CA ASN A 229 25.03 -20.66 -18.55
C ASN A 229 24.49 -20.23 -17.18
N ALA A 230 25.31 -19.67 -16.31
CA ALA A 230 24.89 -19.14 -15.02
C ALA A 230 23.84 -18.03 -15.19
N LEU A 231 24.11 -17.05 -16.05
CA LEU A 231 23.14 -15.97 -16.32
C LEU A 231 21.83 -16.51 -16.90
N ARG A 232 21.87 -17.49 -17.80
CA ARG A 232 20.68 -18.11 -18.37
C ARG A 232 19.84 -18.85 -17.32
N LYS A 233 20.48 -19.54 -16.36
CA LYS A 233 19.78 -20.19 -15.24
C LYS A 233 19.06 -19.18 -14.35
N LEU A 234 19.74 -18.10 -13.98
CA LEU A 234 19.15 -17.02 -13.16
C LEU A 234 18.01 -16.29 -13.91
N GLU A 235 18.17 -16.07 -15.22
CA GLU A 235 17.15 -15.46 -16.06
C GLU A 235 15.93 -16.36 -16.22
N SER A 236 16.14 -17.67 -16.45
CA SER A 236 15.06 -18.66 -16.53
C SER A 236 14.26 -18.78 -15.24
N ALA A 237 14.91 -18.58 -14.09
CA ALA A 237 14.25 -18.51 -12.78
C ALA A 237 13.59 -17.14 -12.50
N GLY A 238 13.72 -16.18 -13.41
CA GLY A 238 13.16 -14.83 -13.29
C GLY A 238 13.81 -14.00 -12.17
N VAL A 239 15.04 -14.33 -11.77
CA VAL A 239 15.81 -13.61 -10.76
C VAL A 239 16.49 -12.37 -11.33
N ILE A 240 17.02 -12.51 -12.56
CA ILE A 240 17.62 -11.42 -13.31
C ILE A 240 16.94 -11.26 -14.68
N GLU A 241 17.22 -10.16 -15.33
CA GLU A 241 16.99 -9.92 -16.74
C GLU A 241 18.33 -9.67 -17.40
N SER A 242 18.59 -10.33 -18.54
CA SER A 242 19.80 -10.12 -19.32
C SER A 242 19.47 -9.69 -20.74
N ARG A 243 20.25 -8.71 -21.27
CA ARG A 243 20.10 -8.21 -22.64
C ARG A 243 21.44 -8.09 -23.32
N SER A 244 21.67 -8.89 -24.37
CA SER A 244 22.90 -8.77 -25.17
C SER A 244 22.90 -7.48 -25.99
N LEU A 245 24.00 -6.74 -25.90
CA LEU A 245 24.27 -5.51 -26.66
C LEU A 245 25.38 -5.74 -27.72
N GLY A 246 25.54 -6.97 -28.16
CA GLY A 246 26.55 -7.37 -29.16
C GLY A 246 27.98 -7.15 -28.61
N MET A 247 28.80 -6.44 -29.37
CA MET A 247 30.21 -6.17 -29.01
C MET A 247 30.36 -5.30 -27.73
N LYS A 248 29.31 -4.59 -27.33
CA LYS A 248 29.33 -3.76 -26.11
C LYS A 248 29.16 -4.58 -24.82
N GLY A 249 28.78 -5.86 -24.92
CA GLY A 249 28.59 -6.74 -23.76
C GLY A 249 27.14 -7.11 -23.51
N THR A 250 26.84 -7.52 -22.28
CA THR A 250 25.51 -7.91 -21.82
C THR A 250 25.06 -6.99 -20.68
N PHE A 251 23.94 -6.34 -20.84
CA PHE A 251 23.31 -5.59 -19.76
C PHE A 251 22.57 -6.58 -18.86
N ILE A 252 22.75 -6.46 -17.53
CA ILE A 252 22.14 -7.30 -16.51
C ILE A 252 21.38 -6.41 -15.56
N LYS A 253 20.19 -6.87 -15.14
CA LYS A 253 19.36 -6.22 -14.14
C LYS A 253 18.77 -7.24 -13.18
N VAL A 254 18.96 -7.04 -11.89
CA VAL A 254 18.33 -7.83 -10.83
C VAL A 254 16.85 -7.47 -10.74
N LYS A 255 15.97 -8.47 -10.81
CA LYS A 255 14.50 -8.30 -10.71
C LYS A 255 13.99 -8.55 -9.30
N LYS A 256 14.71 -9.33 -8.51
CA LYS A 256 14.32 -9.71 -7.14
C LYS A 256 15.30 -9.09 -6.15
N GLU A 257 14.85 -8.05 -5.44
CA GLU A 257 15.68 -7.19 -4.58
C GLU A 257 16.56 -7.96 -3.57
N LYS A 258 16.04 -9.06 -3.01
CA LYS A 258 16.76 -9.87 -2.00
C LYS A 258 17.77 -10.86 -2.60
N PHE A 259 17.99 -10.85 -3.93
CA PHE A 259 18.87 -11.83 -4.58
C PHE A 259 20.34 -11.72 -4.13
N LEU A 260 20.87 -10.51 -4.09
CA LEU A 260 22.29 -10.31 -3.70
C LEU A 260 22.51 -10.66 -2.23
N ASP A 261 21.54 -10.36 -1.36
CA ASP A 261 21.60 -10.72 0.06
C ASP A 261 21.62 -12.23 0.28
N GLU A 262 20.80 -12.97 -0.47
CA GLU A 262 20.72 -14.43 -0.39
C GLU A 262 21.95 -15.11 -1.07
N LEU A 263 22.50 -14.51 -2.12
CA LEU A 263 23.74 -14.99 -2.76
C LEU A 263 24.89 -14.95 -1.76
N ASN A 264 25.09 -13.81 -1.06
CA ASN A 264 26.15 -13.62 -0.08
C ASN A 264 25.98 -14.49 1.20
N ARG A 265 24.75 -14.93 1.50
CA ARG A 265 24.48 -15.81 2.66
C ARG A 265 24.69 -17.30 2.37
N SER A 266 24.82 -17.64 1.13
CA SER A 266 24.95 -19.04 0.73
C SER A 266 26.39 -19.54 0.71
N GLU A 267 27.33 -18.73 1.21
CA GLU A 267 28.68 -19.15 1.62
C GLU A 267 28.59 -19.96 2.92
#